data_270f95deed88b21f6d9e8afd0ebf0a68
#
_entry.id   270f95deed88b21f6d9e8afd0ebf0a68
#
_cell.length_a   1.000
_cell.length_b   1.000
_cell.length_c   1.000
_cell.angle_alpha   90.00
_cell.angle_beta   90.00
_cell.angle_gamma   90.00
#
_symmetry.space_group_name_H-M   'P 1'
#
loop_
_entity.id
_entity.type
_entity.pdbx_description
1 polymer ?
#
loop_
_entity_poly.entity_id
_entity_poly.type
_entity_poly.pdbx_seq_one_letter_code
_entity_poly.pdbx_strand_id
1 'polypeptide(L)'
;MKTGLVLEGGAMRGIYTAGVLDVFMEQGLHFDGVIGVSAGALHGCSFVSGQKGRSIRYFKKYRNDKHFMSMWNLVHTGEVVGKQLCYHDIPERLDPYDYEAFLKSDTEFYATCSNVETGKAEYIKITDMLNQIDVLRASASMPYVSKLVDYQGMKLLDGGCTDSIPLEAFRRMGFEKNVVILTQHKGYVKKPQNAKMAELRYHKYCLLYTSDAADE
;
A
#
# COMPACT_ATOMS: atom_id res chain seq x y z
N MET A 1 11.85 8.17 -22.11
CA MET A 1 10.70 8.69 -21.32
C MET A 1 10.18 7.53 -20.50
N LYS A 2 10.34 7.56 -19.17
CA LYS A 2 9.87 6.48 -18.29
C LYS A 2 8.36 6.52 -18.11
N THR A 3 7.75 5.34 -18.18
CA THR A 3 6.31 5.13 -17.94
C THR A 3 6.10 4.67 -16.50
N GLY A 4 5.08 5.22 -15.85
CA GLY A 4 4.76 4.93 -14.46
C GLY A 4 3.32 4.45 -14.27
N LEU A 5 3.12 3.65 -13.24
CA LEU A 5 1.81 3.21 -12.78
C LEU A 5 1.63 3.62 -11.32
N VAL A 6 0.64 4.46 -11.05
CA VAL A 6 0.32 4.99 -9.72
C VAL A 6 -0.95 4.34 -9.21
N LEU A 7 -0.87 3.73 -8.03
CA LEU A 7 -1.95 2.93 -7.45
C LEU A 7 -2.43 3.57 -6.14
N GLU A 8 -3.62 4.18 -6.19
CA GLU A 8 -4.25 4.78 -5.01
C GLU A 8 -4.51 3.75 -3.91
N GLY A 9 -4.37 4.17 -2.65
CA GLY A 9 -4.84 3.41 -1.50
C GLY A 9 -6.36 3.31 -1.44
N GLY A 10 -6.89 2.33 -0.69
CA GLY A 10 -8.34 2.20 -0.63
C GLY A 10 -8.87 1.02 0.17
N ALA A 11 -8.05 0.37 0.96
CA ALA A 11 -8.41 -0.83 1.71
C ALA A 11 -9.19 -1.84 0.85
N MET A 12 -10.44 -2.17 1.21
CA MET A 12 -11.28 -3.11 0.46
C MET A 12 -11.59 -2.68 -0.99
N ARG A 13 -11.58 -1.37 -1.28
CA ARG A 13 -11.80 -0.87 -2.65
C ARG A 13 -10.65 -1.21 -3.59
N GLY A 14 -9.45 -1.47 -3.04
CA GLY A 14 -8.28 -1.91 -3.81
C GLY A 14 -8.49 -3.18 -4.64
N ILE A 15 -9.54 -3.97 -4.35
CA ILE A 15 -9.88 -5.14 -5.18
C ILE A 15 -10.22 -4.74 -6.63
N TYR A 16 -10.73 -3.51 -6.84
CA TYR A 16 -10.90 -2.93 -8.18
C TYR A 16 -9.54 -2.78 -8.87
N THR A 17 -8.57 -2.21 -8.17
CA THR A 17 -7.18 -2.09 -8.66
C THR A 17 -6.62 -3.45 -9.05
N ALA A 18 -6.80 -4.48 -8.22
CA ALA A 18 -6.35 -5.84 -8.52
C ALA A 18 -6.94 -6.37 -9.83
N GLY A 19 -8.24 -6.12 -10.09
CA GLY A 19 -8.89 -6.51 -11.35
C GLY A 19 -8.32 -5.78 -12.56
N VAL A 20 -8.05 -4.47 -12.44
CA VAL A 20 -7.43 -3.69 -13.52
C VAL A 20 -6.01 -4.20 -13.80
N LEU A 21 -5.22 -4.49 -12.76
CA LEU A 21 -3.87 -5.03 -12.91
C LEU A 21 -3.86 -6.41 -13.60
N ASP A 22 -4.84 -7.26 -13.29
CA ASP A 22 -4.98 -8.56 -13.98
C ASP A 22 -5.23 -8.38 -15.47
N VAL A 23 -6.09 -7.41 -15.84
CA VAL A 23 -6.33 -7.07 -17.28
C VAL A 23 -5.06 -6.50 -17.92
N PHE A 24 -4.30 -5.65 -17.22
CA PHE A 24 -3.02 -5.13 -17.74
C PHE A 24 -2.02 -6.26 -18.02
N MET A 25 -1.92 -7.24 -17.12
CA MET A 25 -1.09 -8.43 -17.34
C MET A 25 -1.59 -9.26 -18.52
N GLU A 26 -2.91 -9.42 -18.71
CA GLU A 26 -3.50 -10.12 -19.85
C GLU A 26 -3.17 -9.45 -21.18
N GLN A 27 -3.12 -8.12 -21.20
CA GLN A 27 -2.81 -7.33 -22.39
C GLN A 27 -1.30 -7.11 -22.59
N GLY A 28 -0.46 -7.68 -21.72
CA GLY A 28 0.99 -7.52 -21.80
C GLY A 28 1.46 -6.07 -21.58
N LEU A 29 0.70 -5.27 -20.83
CA LEU A 29 1.10 -3.90 -20.53
C LEU A 29 2.24 -3.90 -19.51
N HIS A 30 3.28 -3.15 -19.82
CA HIS A 30 4.46 -2.99 -19.01
C HIS A 30 4.68 -1.51 -18.63
N PHE A 31 5.23 -1.28 -17.44
CA PHE A 31 5.61 0.04 -16.92
C PHE A 31 7.04 -0.02 -16.38
N ASP A 32 7.81 1.07 -16.60
CA ASP A 32 9.17 1.18 -16.06
C ASP A 32 9.18 1.29 -14.53
N GLY A 33 8.07 1.73 -13.93
CA GLY A 33 7.93 1.78 -12.49
C GLY A 33 6.48 1.74 -12.03
N VAL A 34 6.30 1.24 -10.81
CA VAL A 34 5.01 1.18 -10.09
C VAL A 34 5.19 1.79 -8.72
N ILE A 35 4.29 2.70 -8.34
CA ILE A 35 4.20 3.22 -6.98
C ILE A 35 2.81 2.97 -6.43
N GLY A 36 2.73 2.44 -5.22
CA GLY A 36 1.46 2.12 -4.59
C GLY A 36 1.34 2.62 -3.16
N VAL A 37 0.11 2.82 -2.74
CA VAL A 37 -0.26 3.22 -1.39
C VAL A 37 -1.18 2.16 -0.80
N SER A 38 -0.88 1.66 0.42
CA SER A 38 -1.79 0.76 1.14
C SER A 38 -2.19 -0.46 0.28
N ALA A 39 -3.48 -0.68 0.02
CA ALA A 39 -3.96 -1.74 -0.86
C ALA A 39 -3.35 -1.66 -2.27
N GLY A 40 -3.08 -0.44 -2.79
CA GLY A 40 -2.40 -0.25 -4.07
C GLY A 40 -0.99 -0.86 -4.07
N ALA A 41 -0.22 -0.69 -3.00
CA ALA A 41 1.09 -1.32 -2.85
C ALA A 41 0.98 -2.85 -2.76
N LEU A 42 0.00 -3.35 -1.97
CA LEU A 42 -0.23 -4.80 -1.82
C LEU A 42 -0.64 -5.50 -3.13
N HIS A 43 -1.36 -4.81 -4.01
CA HIS A 43 -1.72 -5.36 -5.32
C HIS A 43 -0.63 -5.12 -6.37
N GLY A 44 0.05 -3.97 -6.28
CA GLY A 44 1.17 -3.61 -7.15
C GLY A 44 2.31 -4.63 -7.09
N CYS A 45 2.64 -5.17 -5.92
CA CYS A 45 3.69 -6.19 -5.81
C CYS A 45 3.37 -7.46 -6.62
N SER A 46 2.10 -7.90 -6.65
CA SER A 46 1.69 -9.05 -7.46
C SER A 46 1.75 -8.75 -8.98
N PHE A 47 1.50 -7.50 -9.38
CA PHE A 47 1.67 -7.06 -10.75
C PHE A 47 3.15 -7.11 -11.19
N VAL A 48 4.05 -6.56 -10.36
CA VAL A 48 5.49 -6.54 -10.64
C VAL A 48 6.10 -7.93 -10.74
N SER A 49 5.62 -8.89 -9.95
CA SER A 49 6.02 -10.30 -10.03
C SER A 49 5.27 -11.10 -11.12
N GLY A 50 4.40 -10.47 -11.91
CA GLY A 50 3.63 -11.14 -12.98
C GLY A 50 2.60 -12.16 -12.48
N GLN A 51 2.24 -12.14 -11.20
CA GLN A 51 1.34 -13.13 -10.59
C GLN A 51 -0.14 -12.76 -10.78
N LYS A 52 -0.62 -12.88 -12.03
CA LYS A 52 -2.01 -12.65 -12.39
C LYS A 52 -2.99 -13.43 -11.50
N GLY A 53 -4.06 -12.76 -11.07
CA GLY A 53 -5.14 -13.33 -10.27
C GLY A 53 -4.77 -13.58 -8.80
N ARG A 54 -3.50 -13.44 -8.41
CA ARG A 54 -3.06 -13.74 -7.04
C ARG A 54 -3.78 -12.90 -6.00
N SER A 55 -3.83 -11.59 -6.20
CA SER A 55 -4.48 -10.66 -5.27
C SER A 55 -5.97 -10.98 -5.06
N ILE A 56 -6.69 -11.24 -6.14
CA ILE A 56 -8.11 -11.60 -6.08
C ILE A 56 -8.30 -12.98 -5.44
N ARG A 57 -7.42 -13.94 -5.73
CA ARG A 57 -7.50 -15.32 -5.24
C ARG A 57 -7.35 -15.39 -3.72
N TYR A 58 -6.27 -14.84 -3.15
CA TYR A 58 -6.09 -14.89 -1.70
C TYR A 58 -7.15 -14.06 -0.97
N PHE A 59 -7.55 -12.91 -1.54
CA PHE A 59 -8.59 -12.08 -0.96
C PHE A 59 -9.92 -12.84 -0.86
N LYS A 60 -10.40 -13.43 -1.97
CA LYS A 60 -11.64 -14.24 -1.97
C LYS A 60 -11.58 -15.39 -0.98
N LYS A 61 -10.42 -16.06 -0.88
CA LYS A 61 -10.24 -17.22 -0.01
C LYS A 61 -10.27 -16.86 1.46
N TYR A 62 -9.62 -15.78 1.86
CA TYR A 62 -9.37 -15.46 3.27
C TYR A 62 -10.21 -14.30 3.83
N ARG A 63 -11.00 -13.58 3.02
CA ARG A 63 -11.77 -12.41 3.49
C ARG A 63 -12.68 -12.65 4.68
N ASN A 64 -13.15 -13.89 4.88
CA ASN A 64 -14.02 -14.29 5.99
C ASN A 64 -13.23 -14.94 7.15
N ASP A 65 -11.93 -15.11 7.02
CA ASP A 65 -11.08 -15.60 8.10
C ASP A 65 -10.84 -14.48 9.13
N LYS A 66 -11.12 -14.78 10.39
CA LYS A 66 -10.95 -13.83 11.49
C LYS A 66 -9.50 -13.35 11.65
N HIS A 67 -8.51 -14.10 11.16
CA HIS A 67 -7.09 -13.75 11.18
C HIS A 67 -6.64 -12.96 9.94
N PHE A 68 -7.53 -12.72 8.96
CA PHE A 68 -7.19 -11.92 7.77
C PHE A 68 -7.35 -10.42 8.05
N MET A 69 -8.58 -9.95 8.15
CA MET A 69 -8.90 -8.56 8.46
C MET A 69 -10.19 -8.52 9.29
N SER A 70 -10.09 -8.23 10.59
CA SER A 70 -11.24 -8.34 11.48
C SER A 70 -11.12 -7.52 12.76
N MET A 71 -12.25 -7.25 13.39
CA MET A 71 -12.32 -6.70 14.75
C MET A 71 -11.76 -7.67 15.80
N TRP A 72 -11.80 -8.98 15.53
CA TRP A 72 -11.17 -9.97 16.40
C TRP A 72 -9.65 -9.74 16.47
N ASN A 73 -8.98 -9.56 15.32
CA ASN A 73 -7.56 -9.23 15.30
C ASN A 73 -7.29 -7.93 16.08
N LEU A 74 -8.09 -6.88 15.85
CA LEU A 74 -7.88 -5.60 16.52
C LEU A 74 -7.92 -5.73 18.04
N VAL A 75 -8.88 -6.50 18.57
CA VAL A 75 -9.01 -6.71 20.03
C VAL A 75 -7.85 -7.54 20.59
N HIS A 76 -7.40 -8.59 19.89
CA HIS A 76 -6.41 -9.53 20.41
C HIS A 76 -4.96 -9.12 20.12
N THR A 77 -4.73 -8.40 19.03
CA THR A 77 -3.36 -8.05 18.59
C THR A 77 -3.09 -6.54 18.56
N GLY A 78 -4.14 -5.71 18.61
CA GLY A 78 -4.05 -4.27 18.41
C GLY A 78 -3.94 -3.85 16.94
N GLU A 79 -4.13 -4.79 16.00
CA GLU A 79 -4.06 -4.55 14.56
C GLU A 79 -5.26 -5.21 13.86
N VAL A 80 -5.97 -4.47 12.99
CA VAL A 80 -7.12 -5.03 12.26
C VAL A 80 -6.70 -6.06 11.22
N VAL A 81 -5.52 -5.87 10.60
CA VAL A 81 -4.93 -6.81 9.63
C VAL A 81 -4.04 -7.80 10.37
N GLY A 82 -4.28 -9.09 10.19
CA GLY A 82 -3.51 -10.15 10.84
C GLY A 82 -2.11 -10.28 10.26
N LYS A 83 -1.11 -9.80 10.99
CA LYS A 83 0.29 -9.79 10.55
C LYS A 83 0.76 -11.16 10.09
N GLN A 84 0.58 -12.19 10.93
CA GLN A 84 1.07 -13.54 10.63
C GLN A 84 0.43 -14.10 9.36
N LEU A 85 -0.89 -14.04 9.24
CA LEU A 85 -1.58 -14.60 8.08
C LEU A 85 -1.25 -13.82 6.80
N CYS A 86 -1.34 -12.47 6.83
CA CYS A 86 -1.28 -11.67 5.61
C CYS A 86 0.14 -11.48 5.06
N TYR A 87 1.13 -11.36 5.93
CA TYR A 87 2.51 -11.01 5.54
C TYR A 87 3.51 -12.17 5.67
N HIS A 88 3.07 -13.32 6.23
CA HIS A 88 3.92 -14.50 6.35
C HIS A 88 3.22 -15.74 5.77
N ASP A 89 2.14 -16.23 6.38
CA ASP A 89 1.55 -17.51 5.96
C ASP A 89 1.05 -17.51 4.51
N ILE A 90 0.39 -16.43 4.07
CA ILE A 90 -0.09 -16.33 2.67
C ILE A 90 1.08 -16.28 1.70
N PRO A 91 2.03 -15.32 1.78
CA PRO A 91 3.09 -15.21 0.78
C PRO A 91 4.15 -16.33 0.85
N GLU A 92 4.33 -16.97 1.99
CA GLU A 92 5.33 -18.01 2.15
C GLU A 92 4.79 -19.43 1.84
N ARG A 93 3.49 -19.69 2.10
CA ARG A 93 2.98 -21.05 2.11
C ARG A 93 1.59 -21.25 1.49
N LEU A 94 0.63 -20.37 1.78
CA LEU A 94 -0.77 -20.58 1.44
C LEU A 94 -1.16 -20.14 0.02
N ASP A 95 -0.50 -19.11 -0.48
CA ASP A 95 -0.54 -18.60 -1.85
C ASP A 95 0.82 -17.95 -2.14
N PRO A 96 1.86 -18.77 -2.42
CA PRO A 96 3.25 -18.32 -2.44
C PRO A 96 3.49 -17.15 -3.36
N TYR A 97 4.27 -16.20 -2.85
CA TYR A 97 4.74 -15.07 -3.64
C TYR A 97 5.95 -15.47 -4.46
N ASP A 98 6.01 -15.05 -5.70
CA ASP A 98 7.16 -15.33 -6.57
C ASP A 98 8.24 -14.24 -6.39
N TYR A 99 9.08 -14.45 -5.38
CA TYR A 99 10.17 -13.55 -5.04
C TYR A 99 11.22 -13.50 -6.16
N GLU A 100 11.41 -14.61 -6.87
CA GLU A 100 12.39 -14.69 -7.96
C GLU A 100 11.93 -13.89 -9.18
N ALA A 101 10.64 -14.00 -9.55
CA ALA A 101 10.07 -13.20 -10.63
C ALA A 101 10.12 -11.69 -10.28
N PHE A 102 9.88 -11.33 -9.02
CA PHE A 102 10.01 -9.94 -8.57
C PHE A 102 11.44 -9.42 -8.74
N LEU A 103 12.45 -10.19 -8.31
CA LEU A 103 13.87 -9.81 -8.43
C LEU A 103 14.35 -9.71 -9.88
N LYS A 104 13.75 -10.47 -10.79
CA LYS A 104 14.06 -10.43 -12.23
C LYS A 104 13.31 -9.36 -13.00
N SER A 105 12.33 -8.71 -12.38
CA SER A 105 11.54 -7.67 -13.03
C SER A 105 12.37 -6.41 -13.26
N ASP A 106 12.28 -5.85 -14.46
CA ASP A 106 12.87 -4.55 -14.79
C ASP A 106 12.04 -3.37 -14.27
N THR A 107 10.84 -3.64 -13.73
CA THR A 107 9.93 -2.62 -13.18
C THR A 107 10.39 -2.17 -11.80
N GLU A 108 10.71 -0.89 -11.64
CA GLU A 108 10.99 -0.31 -10.33
C GLU A 108 9.73 -0.31 -9.47
N PHE A 109 9.82 -0.72 -8.21
CA PHE A 109 8.67 -0.77 -7.32
C PHE A 109 8.86 0.08 -6.07
N TYR A 110 7.85 0.91 -5.77
CA TYR A 110 7.84 1.82 -4.63
C TYR A 110 6.56 1.65 -3.80
N ALA A 111 6.71 1.67 -2.49
CA ALA A 111 5.57 1.78 -1.57
C ALA A 111 5.62 3.11 -0.83
N THR A 112 4.48 3.78 -0.75
CA THR A 112 4.34 5.04 -0.03
C THR A 112 3.96 4.76 1.42
N CYS A 113 4.68 5.35 2.35
CA CYS A 113 4.42 5.30 3.78
C CYS A 113 4.35 6.72 4.35
N SER A 114 3.75 6.88 5.52
CA SER A 114 3.74 8.15 6.26
C SER A 114 4.69 8.05 7.46
N ASN A 115 5.70 8.91 7.50
CA ASN A 115 6.61 9.00 8.63
C ASN A 115 5.94 9.84 9.73
N VAL A 116 5.63 9.22 10.87
CA VAL A 116 4.89 9.89 11.95
C VAL A 116 5.72 10.95 12.68
N GLU A 117 7.05 10.83 12.64
CA GLU A 117 7.96 11.75 13.33
C GLU A 117 8.14 13.05 12.54
N THR A 118 8.15 12.95 11.20
CA THR A 118 8.32 14.11 10.32
C THR A 118 7.01 14.66 9.78
N GLY A 119 5.92 13.87 9.82
CA GLY A 119 4.63 14.20 9.20
C GLY A 119 4.66 14.18 7.67
N LYS A 120 5.69 13.60 7.05
CA LYS A 120 5.89 13.58 5.60
C LYS A 120 5.71 12.19 5.01
N ALA A 121 5.40 12.16 3.70
CA ALA A 121 5.41 10.94 2.93
C ALA A 121 6.84 10.44 2.68
N GLU A 122 7.02 9.12 2.80
CA GLU A 122 8.23 8.40 2.45
C GLU A 122 7.92 7.44 1.29
N TYR A 123 8.70 7.54 0.23
CA TYR A 123 8.55 6.73 -0.98
C TYR A 123 9.68 5.71 -1.02
N ILE A 124 9.43 4.54 -0.47
CA ILE A 124 10.47 3.54 -0.23
C ILE A 124 10.55 2.59 -1.44
N LYS A 125 11.71 2.59 -2.10
CA LYS A 125 11.99 1.62 -3.18
C LYS A 125 12.13 0.23 -2.58
N ILE A 126 11.37 -0.74 -3.10
CA ILE A 126 11.46 -2.14 -2.72
C ILE A 126 12.29 -2.86 -3.77
N THR A 127 13.43 -3.35 -3.37
CA THR A 127 14.37 -4.12 -4.22
C THR A 127 14.45 -5.58 -3.83
N ASP A 128 14.03 -5.91 -2.61
CA ASP A 128 13.97 -7.27 -2.07
C ASP A 128 12.67 -7.44 -1.28
N MET A 129 11.67 -8.05 -1.92
CA MET A 129 10.35 -8.20 -1.31
C MET A 129 10.38 -9.07 -0.05
N LEU A 130 11.25 -10.07 0.03
CA LEU A 130 11.35 -10.95 1.19
C LEU A 130 11.82 -10.17 2.44
N ASN A 131 12.89 -9.40 2.29
CA ASN A 131 13.49 -8.64 3.39
C ASN A 131 12.80 -7.29 3.65
N GLN A 132 11.98 -6.81 2.72
CA GLN A 132 11.29 -5.52 2.82
C GLN A 132 9.75 -5.65 2.94
N ILE A 133 9.24 -6.83 3.30
CA ILE A 133 7.79 -7.05 3.46
C ILE A 133 7.16 -6.09 4.50
N ASP A 134 7.92 -5.69 5.51
CA ASP A 134 7.47 -4.71 6.52
C ASP A 134 7.22 -3.32 5.93
N VAL A 135 7.78 -2.97 4.77
CA VAL A 135 7.45 -1.72 4.05
C VAL A 135 6.02 -1.79 3.50
N LEU A 136 5.62 -2.94 2.91
CA LEU A 136 4.23 -3.14 2.49
C LEU A 136 3.26 -3.10 3.67
N ARG A 137 3.66 -3.73 4.79
CA ARG A 137 2.88 -3.68 6.02
C ARG A 137 2.73 -2.24 6.54
N ALA A 138 3.81 -1.47 6.54
CA ALA A 138 3.78 -0.06 6.92
C ALA A 138 2.84 0.76 6.04
N SER A 139 2.97 0.60 4.71
CA SER A 139 2.11 1.27 3.73
C SER A 139 0.62 0.98 3.93
N ALA A 140 0.27 -0.17 4.51
CA ALA A 140 -1.12 -0.59 4.80
C ALA A 140 -1.50 -0.50 6.29
N SER A 141 -0.66 0.10 7.14
CA SER A 141 -0.90 0.25 8.58
C SER A 141 -1.77 1.48 8.85
N MET A 142 -3.08 1.31 8.74
CA MET A 142 -4.07 2.40 8.95
C MET A 142 -4.01 2.97 10.36
N PRO A 143 -4.09 4.30 10.53
CA PRO A 143 -4.17 4.94 11.85
C PRO A 143 -5.30 4.37 12.69
N TYR A 144 -5.09 4.35 14.02
CA TYR A 144 -6.01 3.89 15.07
C TYR A 144 -6.27 2.37 15.11
N VAL A 145 -6.13 1.66 13.99
CA VAL A 145 -6.44 0.23 13.88
C VAL A 145 -5.22 -0.62 13.51
N SER A 146 -4.03 -0.01 13.54
CA SER A 146 -2.74 -0.68 13.35
C SER A 146 -1.69 -0.14 14.31
N LYS A 147 -0.63 -0.90 14.51
CA LYS A 147 0.58 -0.47 15.22
C LYS A 147 1.49 0.31 14.26
N LEU A 148 2.34 1.16 14.84
CA LEU A 148 3.45 1.76 14.10
C LEU A 148 4.41 0.66 13.63
N VAL A 149 4.96 0.83 12.45
CA VAL A 149 5.98 -0.06 11.91
C VAL A 149 7.33 0.64 12.00
N ASP A 150 8.25 0.04 12.73
CA ASP A 150 9.63 0.50 12.77
C ASP A 150 10.37 -0.06 11.55
N TYR A 151 10.91 0.82 10.71
CA TYR A 151 11.68 0.45 9.55
C TYR A 151 12.87 1.42 9.37
N GLN A 152 14.09 0.91 9.43
CA GLN A 152 15.34 1.68 9.28
C GLN A 152 15.38 2.95 10.17
N GLY A 153 14.91 2.84 11.40
CA GLY A 153 14.87 3.95 12.37
C GLY A 153 13.70 4.92 12.19
N MET A 154 12.86 4.74 11.18
CA MET A 154 11.62 5.52 10.97
C MET A 154 10.43 4.80 11.60
N LYS A 155 9.47 5.58 12.10
CA LYS A 155 8.16 5.10 12.56
C LYS A 155 7.12 5.40 11.51
N LEU A 156 6.60 4.35 10.88
CA LEU A 156 5.78 4.44 9.68
C LEU A 156 4.32 4.01 9.93
N LEU A 157 3.42 4.66 9.20
CA LEU A 157 2.01 4.32 9.03
C LEU A 157 1.61 4.33 7.54
N ASP A 158 0.32 4.05 7.28
CA ASP A 158 -0.28 4.04 5.94
C ASP A 158 0.03 5.34 5.18
N GLY A 159 0.53 5.17 3.96
CA GLY A 159 0.90 6.28 3.09
C GLY A 159 -0.25 7.22 2.76
N GLY A 160 -1.49 6.72 2.79
CA GLY A 160 -2.69 7.54 2.60
C GLY A 160 -2.92 8.62 3.66
N CYS A 161 -2.12 8.66 4.73
CA CYS A 161 -2.18 9.76 5.69
C CYS A 161 -1.53 11.05 5.15
N THR A 162 -0.51 10.91 4.31
CA THR A 162 0.30 12.04 3.81
C THR A 162 0.24 12.20 2.29
N ASP A 163 0.15 11.10 1.53
CA ASP A 163 0.04 11.13 0.08
C ASP A 163 -0.73 9.89 -0.42
N SER A 164 -2.01 10.06 -0.71
CA SER A 164 -2.88 8.97 -1.15
C SER A 164 -2.72 8.60 -2.62
N ILE A 165 -2.20 9.55 -3.43
CA ILE A 165 -2.01 9.41 -4.88
C ILE A 165 -0.65 10.02 -5.25
N PRO A 166 0.47 9.29 -5.07
CA PRO A 166 1.83 9.82 -5.16
C PRO A 166 2.28 10.15 -6.60
N LEU A 167 1.41 10.77 -7.40
CA LEU A 167 1.67 11.10 -8.79
C LEU A 167 2.78 12.14 -8.93
N GLU A 168 2.70 13.23 -8.16
CA GLU A 168 3.69 14.31 -8.25
C GLU A 168 5.07 13.87 -7.77
N ALA A 169 5.11 13.06 -6.71
CA ALA A 169 6.36 12.46 -6.26
C ALA A 169 6.96 11.55 -7.33
N PHE A 170 6.13 10.74 -7.97
CA PHE A 170 6.58 9.80 -8.99
C PHE A 170 7.07 10.51 -10.27
N ARG A 171 6.43 11.63 -10.63
CA ARG A 171 6.91 12.51 -11.71
C ARG A 171 8.28 13.11 -11.39
N ARG A 172 8.50 13.57 -10.15
CA ARG A 172 9.82 14.07 -9.71
C ARG A 172 10.90 13.00 -9.74
N MET A 173 10.55 11.72 -9.64
CA MET A 173 11.48 10.58 -9.80
C MET A 173 11.81 10.26 -11.27
N GLY A 174 11.21 11.00 -12.23
CA GLY A 174 11.49 10.87 -13.67
C GLY A 174 10.51 9.97 -14.43
N PHE A 175 9.40 9.55 -13.81
CA PHE A 175 8.33 8.83 -14.51
C PHE A 175 7.38 9.86 -15.16
N GLU A 176 7.59 10.14 -16.42
CA GLU A 176 6.97 11.29 -17.11
C GLU A 176 5.54 10.99 -17.60
N LYS A 177 5.29 9.75 -18.06
CA LYS A 177 3.97 9.27 -18.49
C LYS A 177 3.40 8.32 -17.44
N ASN A 178 2.30 8.72 -16.82
CA ASN A 178 1.72 7.92 -15.75
C ASN A 178 0.28 7.51 -16.06
N VAL A 179 -0.02 6.25 -15.75
CA VAL A 179 -1.39 5.76 -15.58
C VAL A 179 -1.70 5.75 -14.10
N VAL A 180 -2.82 6.33 -13.70
CA VAL A 180 -3.27 6.39 -12.32
C VAL A 180 -4.52 5.56 -12.15
N ILE A 181 -4.50 4.59 -11.24
CA ILE A 181 -5.68 3.79 -10.89
C ILE A 181 -6.24 4.32 -9.58
N LEU A 182 -7.43 4.91 -9.67
CA LEU A 182 -8.16 5.47 -8.54
C LEU A 182 -9.14 4.45 -7.96
N THR A 183 -9.32 4.47 -6.65
CA THR A 183 -10.27 3.64 -5.90
C THR A 183 -11.52 4.41 -5.48
N GLN A 184 -11.54 5.71 -5.75
CA GLN A 184 -12.66 6.60 -5.50
C GLN A 184 -13.29 7.10 -6.82
N HIS A 185 -14.54 7.55 -6.74
CA HIS A 185 -15.23 8.14 -7.89
C HIS A 185 -14.69 9.53 -8.20
N LYS A 186 -14.85 9.96 -9.45
CA LYS A 186 -14.50 11.33 -9.88
C LYS A 186 -15.21 12.37 -9.02
N GLY A 187 -14.46 13.36 -8.54
CA GLY A 187 -14.98 14.43 -7.67
C GLY A 187 -15.08 14.06 -6.20
N TYR A 188 -14.51 12.91 -5.78
CA TYR A 188 -14.40 12.60 -4.36
C TYR A 188 -13.41 13.56 -3.67
N VAL A 189 -13.87 14.21 -2.61
CA VAL A 189 -13.04 15.03 -1.73
C VAL A 189 -12.97 14.33 -0.38
N LYS A 190 -11.76 14.12 0.11
CA LYS A 190 -11.52 13.48 1.41
C LYS A 190 -12.00 14.39 2.53
N LYS A 191 -12.92 13.89 3.36
CA LYS A 191 -13.41 14.67 4.50
C LYS A 191 -12.30 14.81 5.56
N PRO A 192 -12.18 15.99 6.20
CA PRO A 192 -11.27 16.17 7.32
C PRO A 192 -11.55 15.14 8.41
N GLN A 193 -10.51 14.53 8.93
CA GLN A 193 -10.64 13.57 10.03
C GLN A 193 -10.75 14.31 11.37
N ASN A 194 -11.20 13.60 12.41
CA ASN A 194 -11.35 14.18 13.73
C ASN A 194 -9.98 14.42 14.39
N ALA A 195 -9.52 15.67 14.37
CA ALA A 195 -8.21 16.08 14.89
C ALA A 195 -7.99 15.66 16.36
N LYS A 196 -9.03 15.67 17.20
CA LYS A 196 -8.92 15.31 18.63
C LYS A 196 -8.47 13.86 18.87
N MET A 197 -8.96 12.92 18.06
CA MET A 197 -8.53 11.51 18.18
C MET A 197 -7.08 11.30 17.76
N ALA A 198 -6.62 12.03 16.76
CA ALA A 198 -5.23 11.98 16.34
C ALA A 198 -4.30 12.57 17.37
N GLU A 199 -4.65 13.74 17.88
CA GLU A 199 -3.92 14.43 18.92
C GLU A 199 -3.77 13.55 20.17
N LEU A 200 -4.83 12.86 20.59
CA LEU A 200 -4.79 11.95 21.73
C LEU A 200 -3.85 10.76 21.51
N ARG A 201 -3.85 10.14 20.31
CA ARG A 201 -3.09 8.92 20.04
C ARG A 201 -1.67 9.20 19.54
N TYR A 202 -1.48 10.28 18.81
CA TYR A 202 -0.23 10.61 18.14
C TYR A 202 0.39 11.93 18.63
N HIS A 203 0.00 12.44 19.82
CA HIS A 203 0.48 13.72 20.38
C HIS A 203 2.01 13.83 20.51
N LYS A 204 2.72 12.69 20.51
CA LYS A 204 4.19 12.63 20.55
C LYS A 204 4.83 12.71 19.16
N TYR A 205 4.04 12.73 18.10
CA TYR A 205 4.50 12.65 16.72
C TYR A 205 3.99 13.84 15.91
N CYS A 206 4.76 14.23 14.88
CA CYS A 206 4.40 15.31 13.97
C CYS A 206 3.30 14.94 12.97
N LEU A 207 2.77 13.73 13.00
CA LEU A 207 1.64 13.30 12.16
C LEU A 207 0.34 13.98 12.64
N LEU A 208 0.34 15.30 12.59
CA LEU A 208 -0.81 16.15 12.73
C LEU A 208 -1.37 16.38 11.33
N TYR A 209 -2.33 15.54 10.94
CA TYR A 209 -3.27 15.82 9.83
C TYR A 209 -2.79 16.76 8.73
N THR A 210 -2.12 16.25 7.75
CA THR A 210 -2.18 16.82 6.42
C THR A 210 -3.34 16.14 5.68
N SER A 211 -4.55 16.65 5.88
CA SER A 211 -5.73 16.26 5.12
C SER A 211 -5.67 16.78 3.67
N ASP A 212 -4.62 17.48 3.31
CA ASP A 212 -4.59 18.35 2.14
C ASP A 212 -3.89 17.76 0.90
N ALA A 213 -3.43 16.51 0.96
CA ALA A 213 -2.71 15.89 -0.15
C ALA A 213 -3.62 15.22 -1.21
N ALA A 214 -4.91 15.56 -1.26
CA ALA A 214 -5.85 14.95 -2.21
C ALA A 214 -6.62 15.95 -3.08
N ASP A 215 -6.21 17.22 -3.10
CA ASP A 215 -6.96 18.32 -3.74
C ASP A 215 -6.24 18.92 -4.96
N GLU A 216 -5.45 18.16 -5.73
CA GLU A 216 -5.01 18.62 -7.06
C GLU A 216 -5.25 17.58 -8.15
#